data_50ae60e910d40d666c364fe70b3dc5ec
#
_entry.id   50ae60e910d40d666c364fe70b3dc5ec
#
_cell.length_a   1.000
_cell.length_b   1.000
_cell.length_c   1.000
_cell.angle_alpha   90.00
_cell.angle_beta   90.00
_cell.angle_gamma   90.00
#
_symmetry.space_group_name_H-M   'P 1'
#
loop_
_entity.id
_entity.type
_entity.pdbx_description
1 polymer ?
#
loop_
_entity_poly.entity_id
_entity_poly.type
_entity_poly.pdbx_seq_one_letter_code
_entity_poly.pdbx_strand_id
1 'polypeptide(L)'
;MVMPPTPGLSEADLEMLDAFLMSDQAPENCMQLSDLDGFLTAVAIGPELVMPSEWLPMIWGDGEPEFETVERAQSIINAIMVRYNDILHRLQDHPDGIEPLFWETSAGQVVAGDWAEGFMDGVALRKDAWHPLFHSDEGTALLAPILAFVHDPEDDAAPEDAEDELTAVLTVAADLIPQSVHAIDAFWKARRHSPRRATKTGRNDPCPCGSGRKYKRCCGAN
;
A
#
# COMPACT_ATOMS: atom_id res chain seq x y z
N MET A 1 -4.54 28.98 -5.35
CA MET A 1 -5.70 28.73 -4.46
C MET A 1 -5.32 27.47 -3.69
N VAL A 2 -4.82 27.63 -2.46
CA VAL A 2 -4.43 26.49 -1.61
C VAL A 2 -5.74 25.92 -1.09
N MET A 3 -6.04 24.66 -1.43
CA MET A 3 -7.17 23.96 -0.79
C MET A 3 -6.86 23.82 0.69
N PRO A 4 -7.85 24.04 1.59
CA PRO A 4 -7.65 23.74 2.99
C PRO A 4 -7.29 22.26 3.14
N PRO A 5 -6.43 21.90 4.13
CA PRO A 5 -6.13 20.50 4.39
C PRO A 5 -7.46 19.76 4.61
N THR A 6 -7.62 18.65 3.90
CA THR A 6 -8.75 17.75 4.14
C THR A 6 -8.60 17.25 5.58
N PRO A 7 -9.59 17.43 6.47
CA PRO A 7 -9.49 16.87 7.80
C PRO A 7 -9.33 15.36 7.68
N GLY A 8 -8.34 14.80 8.38
CA GLY A 8 -8.18 13.35 8.49
C GLY A 8 -9.46 12.68 8.99
N LEU A 9 -9.50 11.36 8.96
CA LEU A 9 -10.63 10.60 9.47
C LEU A 9 -10.83 10.92 10.95
N SER A 10 -12.06 11.30 11.35
CA SER A 10 -12.36 11.54 12.76
C SER A 10 -12.43 10.24 13.53
N GLU A 11 -12.20 10.28 14.85
CA GLU A 11 -12.35 9.12 15.72
C GLU A 11 -13.75 8.46 15.57
N ALA A 12 -14.80 9.25 15.46
CA ALA A 12 -16.16 8.76 15.23
C ALA A 12 -16.34 8.07 13.87
N ASP A 13 -15.63 8.53 12.83
CA ASP A 13 -15.66 7.87 11.51
C ASP A 13 -14.86 6.55 11.53
N LEU A 14 -13.76 6.50 12.27
CA LEU A 14 -13.00 5.27 12.51
C LEU A 14 -13.82 4.23 13.26
N GLU A 15 -14.45 4.63 14.38
CA GLU A 15 -15.34 3.75 15.15
C GLU A 15 -16.51 3.23 14.30
N MET A 16 -17.09 4.11 13.48
CA MET A 16 -18.18 3.74 12.58
C MET A 16 -17.74 2.73 11.52
N LEU A 17 -16.55 2.91 10.93
CA LEU A 17 -15.99 2.03 9.93
C LEU A 17 -15.64 0.68 10.55
N ASP A 18 -14.94 0.67 11.67
CA ASP A 18 -14.55 -0.53 12.41
C ASP A 18 -15.78 -1.36 12.80
N ALA A 19 -16.78 -0.71 13.42
CA ALA A 19 -18.03 -1.37 13.80
C ALA A 19 -18.77 -1.99 12.59
N PHE A 20 -18.67 -1.40 11.40
CA PHE A 20 -19.26 -1.96 10.19
C PHE A 20 -18.46 -3.18 9.71
N LEU A 21 -17.13 -3.07 9.61
CA LEU A 21 -16.26 -4.17 9.15
C LEU A 21 -16.36 -5.40 10.05
N MET A 22 -16.64 -5.21 11.35
CA MET A 22 -16.83 -6.29 12.32
C MET A 22 -18.28 -6.79 12.43
N SER A 23 -19.22 -6.25 11.65
CA SER A 23 -20.65 -6.61 11.72
C SER A 23 -20.99 -7.72 10.73
N ASP A 24 -22.15 -8.38 10.98
CA ASP A 24 -22.74 -9.37 10.07
C ASP A 24 -23.16 -8.76 8.70
N GLN A 25 -23.12 -7.43 8.55
CA GLN A 25 -23.40 -6.72 7.30
C GLN A 25 -22.19 -6.68 6.35
N ALA A 26 -20.99 -6.81 6.91
CA ALA A 26 -19.78 -6.99 6.12
C ALA A 26 -19.57 -8.49 5.80
N PRO A 27 -19.00 -8.83 4.63
CA PRO A 27 -18.64 -10.20 4.32
C PRO A 27 -17.68 -10.79 5.35
N GLU A 28 -17.79 -12.10 5.61
CA GLU A 28 -16.94 -12.80 6.59
C GLU A 28 -15.44 -12.65 6.32
N ASN A 29 -15.06 -12.57 5.04
CA ASN A 29 -13.65 -12.43 4.61
C ASN A 29 -13.30 -10.99 4.21
N CYS A 30 -14.02 -9.97 4.71
CA CYS A 30 -13.64 -8.59 4.45
C CYS A 30 -12.41 -8.19 5.27
N MET A 31 -11.68 -7.22 4.78
CA MET A 31 -10.56 -6.62 5.51
C MET A 31 -11.04 -5.97 6.81
N GLN A 32 -10.37 -6.23 7.92
CA GLN A 32 -10.56 -5.48 9.15
C GLN A 32 -9.86 -4.13 9.07
N LEU A 33 -10.00 -3.27 10.06
CA LEU A 33 -9.52 -1.89 9.99
C LEU A 33 -7.98 -1.79 9.78
N SER A 34 -7.22 -2.67 10.42
CA SER A 34 -5.76 -2.70 10.29
C SER A 34 -5.32 -3.20 8.92
N ASP A 35 -5.91 -4.30 8.41
CA ASP A 35 -5.68 -4.82 7.06
C ASP A 35 -6.00 -3.77 6.01
N LEU A 36 -7.17 -3.14 6.14
CA LEU A 36 -7.62 -2.07 5.24
C LEU A 36 -6.60 -0.93 5.20
N ASP A 37 -6.06 -0.53 6.33
CA ASP A 37 -5.09 0.56 6.41
C ASP A 37 -3.78 0.20 5.70
N GLY A 38 -3.27 -1.00 5.92
CA GLY A 38 -2.10 -1.53 5.22
C GLY A 38 -2.33 -1.61 3.70
N PHE A 39 -3.48 -2.15 3.30
CA PHE A 39 -3.90 -2.25 1.91
C PHE A 39 -3.94 -0.88 1.21
N LEU A 40 -4.64 0.09 1.82
CA LEU A 40 -4.74 1.46 1.29
C LEU A 40 -3.37 2.13 1.21
N THR A 41 -2.47 1.84 2.17
CA THR A 41 -1.10 2.37 2.16
C THR A 41 -0.33 1.84 0.95
N ALA A 42 -0.35 0.54 0.67
CA ALA A 42 0.31 -0.05 -0.48
C ALA A 42 -0.26 0.50 -1.80
N VAL A 43 -1.58 0.64 -1.91
CA VAL A 43 -2.25 1.25 -3.08
C VAL A 43 -1.81 2.71 -3.28
N ALA A 44 -1.68 3.47 -2.19
CA ALA A 44 -1.30 4.89 -2.25
C ALA A 44 0.15 5.11 -2.70
N ILE A 45 1.10 4.30 -2.20
CA ILE A 45 2.52 4.47 -2.50
C ILE A 45 3.00 3.68 -3.72
N GLY A 46 2.18 2.78 -4.23
CA GLY A 46 2.55 1.83 -5.28
C GLY A 46 3.16 2.46 -6.54
N PRO A 47 3.89 1.67 -7.33
CA PRO A 47 4.59 2.14 -8.54
C PRO A 47 3.65 2.62 -9.63
N GLU A 48 2.44 2.11 -9.67
CA GLU A 48 1.40 2.39 -10.66
C GLU A 48 0.11 2.84 -9.97
N LEU A 49 -0.61 3.74 -10.61
CA LEU A 49 -1.93 4.17 -10.14
C LEU A 49 -2.94 3.03 -10.27
N VAL A 50 -3.61 2.70 -9.18
CA VAL A 50 -4.75 1.78 -9.15
C VAL A 50 -6.03 2.60 -8.91
N MET A 51 -7.01 2.43 -9.77
CA MET A 51 -8.26 3.20 -9.66
C MET A 51 -9.14 2.67 -8.51
N PRO A 52 -9.92 3.52 -7.83
CA PRO A 52 -10.83 3.08 -6.78
C PRO A 52 -11.80 1.97 -7.22
N SER A 53 -12.22 1.97 -8.48
CA SER A 53 -13.07 0.91 -9.05
C SER A 53 -12.38 -0.46 -9.13
N GLU A 54 -11.04 -0.51 -9.04
CA GLU A 54 -10.27 -1.75 -9.07
C GLU A 54 -9.99 -2.27 -7.65
N TRP A 55 -9.67 -1.38 -6.70
CA TRP A 55 -9.26 -1.79 -5.37
C TRP A 55 -10.40 -1.79 -4.32
N LEU A 56 -11.46 -0.95 -4.45
CA LEU A 56 -12.59 -0.96 -3.52
C LEU A 56 -13.26 -2.33 -3.38
N PRO A 57 -13.52 -3.08 -4.48
CA PRO A 57 -14.09 -4.42 -4.35
C PRO A 57 -13.22 -5.40 -3.55
N MET A 58 -11.89 -5.24 -3.55
CA MET A 58 -10.97 -6.13 -2.86
C MET A 58 -11.11 -6.08 -1.34
N ILE A 59 -11.57 -4.94 -0.81
CA ILE A 59 -11.83 -4.76 0.63
C ILE A 59 -12.85 -5.78 1.16
N TRP A 60 -13.81 -6.16 0.31
CA TRP A 60 -14.93 -7.02 0.69
C TRP A 60 -14.63 -8.52 0.52
N GLY A 61 -13.43 -8.89 0.05
CA GLY A 61 -13.09 -10.27 -0.26
C GLY A 61 -13.97 -10.84 -1.38
N ASP A 62 -14.48 -12.06 -1.16
CA ASP A 62 -15.31 -12.76 -2.15
C ASP A 62 -16.82 -12.42 -2.04
N GLY A 63 -17.19 -11.54 -1.09
CA GLY A 63 -18.58 -11.20 -0.80
C GLY A 63 -18.98 -9.81 -1.26
N GLU A 64 -20.25 -9.48 -1.04
CA GLU A 64 -20.79 -8.13 -1.22
C GLU A 64 -21.30 -7.61 0.13
N PRO A 65 -20.94 -6.37 0.55
CA PRO A 65 -21.43 -5.80 1.81
C PRO A 65 -22.94 -5.50 1.74
N GLU A 66 -23.65 -5.76 2.83
CA GLU A 66 -25.05 -5.44 2.96
C GLU A 66 -25.23 -4.09 3.65
N PHE A 67 -25.69 -3.08 2.91
CA PHE A 67 -25.95 -1.76 3.47
C PHE A 67 -27.43 -1.56 3.72
N GLU A 68 -27.82 -1.19 4.95
CA GLU A 68 -29.21 -0.92 5.32
C GLU A 68 -29.84 0.22 4.50
N THR A 69 -29.02 1.24 4.18
CA THR A 69 -29.43 2.42 3.41
C THR A 69 -28.31 2.90 2.49
N VAL A 70 -28.69 3.69 1.47
CA VAL A 70 -27.74 4.33 0.57
C VAL A 70 -26.83 5.31 1.33
N GLU A 71 -27.38 6.02 2.31
CA GLU A 71 -26.64 6.96 3.16
C GLU A 71 -25.58 6.23 3.99
N ARG A 72 -25.90 5.03 4.50
CA ARG A 72 -24.93 4.20 5.23
C ARG A 72 -23.81 3.74 4.31
N ALA A 73 -24.12 3.26 3.10
CA ALA A 73 -23.15 2.89 2.10
C ALA A 73 -22.22 4.07 1.77
N GLN A 74 -22.78 5.25 1.53
CA GLN A 74 -22.01 6.46 1.26
C GLN A 74 -21.09 6.83 2.41
N SER A 75 -21.54 6.72 3.66
CA SER A 75 -20.72 7.03 4.84
C SER A 75 -19.52 6.08 4.96
N ILE A 76 -19.72 4.78 4.78
CA ILE A 76 -18.65 3.78 4.83
C ILE A 76 -17.64 4.00 3.70
N ILE A 77 -18.11 4.10 2.45
CA ILE A 77 -17.21 4.36 1.30
C ILE A 77 -16.48 5.69 1.47
N ASN A 78 -17.16 6.73 1.98
CA ASN A 78 -16.51 8.02 2.22
C ASN A 78 -15.42 7.92 3.29
N ALA A 79 -15.63 7.17 4.38
CA ALA A 79 -14.62 6.96 5.41
C ALA A 79 -13.36 6.28 4.84
N ILE A 80 -13.53 5.23 4.02
CA ILE A 80 -12.44 4.56 3.32
C ILE A 80 -11.66 5.56 2.41
N MET A 81 -12.39 6.36 1.62
CA MET A 81 -11.78 7.34 0.72
C MET A 81 -11.08 8.48 1.47
N VAL A 82 -11.61 8.90 2.61
CA VAL A 82 -10.97 9.92 3.47
C VAL A 82 -9.66 9.36 4.03
N ARG A 83 -9.63 8.10 4.50
CA ARG A 83 -8.40 7.46 4.97
C ARG A 83 -7.36 7.34 3.86
N TYR A 84 -7.74 6.88 2.68
CA TYR A 84 -6.85 6.83 1.52
C TYR A 84 -6.24 8.20 1.19
N ASN A 85 -7.05 9.25 1.20
CA ASN A 85 -6.58 10.61 0.95
C ASN A 85 -5.69 11.14 2.09
N ASP A 86 -5.99 10.82 3.36
CA ASP A 86 -5.14 11.18 4.50
C ASP A 86 -3.74 10.59 4.38
N ILE A 87 -3.63 9.30 4.01
CA ILE A 87 -2.35 8.66 3.74
C ILE A 87 -1.57 9.44 2.67
N LEU A 88 -2.20 9.76 1.54
CA LEU A 88 -1.57 10.53 0.46
C LEU A 88 -1.09 11.92 0.92
N HIS A 89 -1.88 12.63 1.73
CA HIS A 89 -1.52 13.96 2.25
C HIS A 89 -0.36 13.87 3.24
N ARG A 90 -0.41 12.92 4.18
CA ARG A 90 0.68 12.73 5.15
C ARG A 90 2.01 12.43 4.48
N LEU A 91 2.03 11.60 3.45
CA LEU A 91 3.23 11.31 2.65
C LEU A 91 3.80 12.51 1.90
N GLN A 92 3.00 13.57 1.69
CA GLN A 92 3.46 14.80 1.02
C GLN A 92 3.91 15.88 2.02
N ASP A 93 3.17 16.04 3.12
CA ASP A 93 3.25 17.20 4.00
C ASP A 93 3.95 16.89 5.35
N HIS A 94 4.07 15.63 5.74
CA HIS A 94 4.64 15.24 7.03
C HIS A 94 5.95 14.46 6.86
N PRO A 95 7.07 14.98 7.38
CA PRO A 95 8.38 14.32 7.32
C PRO A 95 8.42 13.00 8.12
N ASP A 96 7.56 12.87 9.13
CA ASP A 96 7.45 11.66 9.96
C ASP A 96 6.63 10.54 9.31
N GLY A 97 6.05 10.81 8.14
CA GLY A 97 5.31 9.83 7.37
C GLY A 97 3.87 9.64 7.82
N ILE A 98 3.36 8.42 7.63
CA ILE A 98 2.00 8.03 8.00
C ILE A 98 1.92 7.64 9.48
N GLU A 99 0.69 7.57 10.00
CA GLU A 99 0.34 6.94 11.28
C GLU A 99 -0.47 5.68 10.96
N PRO A 100 0.16 4.48 10.96
CA PRO A 100 -0.54 3.23 10.69
C PRO A 100 -1.57 2.91 11.78
N LEU A 101 -2.68 2.29 11.40
CA LEU A 101 -3.72 1.84 12.32
C LEU A 101 -3.43 0.41 12.76
N PHE A 102 -2.57 0.26 13.76
CA PHE A 102 -2.28 -1.03 14.36
C PHE A 102 -3.28 -1.36 15.47
N TRP A 103 -3.47 -2.65 15.72
CA TRP A 103 -4.14 -3.12 16.92
C TRP A 103 -3.20 -3.07 18.10
N GLU A 104 -3.79 -2.92 19.29
CA GLU A 104 -3.07 -3.06 20.55
C GLU A 104 -3.72 -4.16 21.39
N THR A 105 -2.90 -5.02 21.99
CA THR A 105 -3.37 -5.98 22.98
C THR A 105 -3.76 -5.25 24.26
N SER A 106 -4.52 -5.93 25.15
CA SER A 106 -4.84 -5.40 26.48
C SER A 106 -3.61 -5.08 27.36
N ALA A 107 -2.45 -5.62 27.00
CA ALA A 107 -1.16 -5.35 27.64
C ALA A 107 -0.42 -4.14 27.03
N GLY A 108 -0.99 -3.48 26.00
CA GLY A 108 -0.39 -2.35 25.29
C GLY A 108 0.68 -2.76 24.26
N GLN A 109 0.68 -4.02 23.82
CA GLN A 109 1.58 -4.49 22.79
C GLN A 109 0.95 -4.23 21.41
N VAL A 110 1.72 -3.60 20.52
CA VAL A 110 1.32 -3.34 19.14
C VAL A 110 1.32 -4.64 18.33
N VAL A 111 0.24 -4.85 17.58
CA VAL A 111 0.07 -5.98 16.65
C VAL A 111 -0.04 -5.39 15.24
N ALA A 112 1.00 -5.56 14.42
CA ALA A 112 1.08 -5.02 13.07
C ALA A 112 0.95 -6.11 11.98
N GLY A 113 0.66 -7.36 12.37
CA GLY A 113 0.52 -8.49 11.43
C GLY A 113 -0.55 -8.25 10.39
N ASP A 114 -1.79 -8.00 10.83
CA ASP A 114 -2.92 -7.74 9.93
C ASP A 114 -2.62 -6.57 8.97
N TRP A 115 -2.01 -5.50 9.49
CA TRP A 115 -1.60 -4.37 8.67
C TRP A 115 -0.60 -4.77 7.57
N ALA A 116 0.38 -5.60 7.93
CA ALA A 116 1.39 -6.08 6.98
C ALA A 116 0.78 -7.01 5.92
N GLU A 117 -0.16 -7.87 6.30
CA GLU A 117 -0.91 -8.73 5.38
C GLU A 117 -1.72 -7.87 4.41
N GLY A 118 -2.50 -6.91 4.89
CA GLY A 118 -3.23 -5.97 4.05
C GLY A 118 -2.31 -5.17 3.10
N PHE A 119 -1.14 -4.76 3.58
CA PHE A 119 -0.14 -4.11 2.72
C PHE A 119 0.30 -5.04 1.57
N MET A 120 0.54 -6.31 1.84
CA MET A 120 0.92 -7.28 0.82
C MET A 120 -0.22 -7.58 -0.17
N ASP A 121 -1.47 -7.54 0.27
CA ASP A 121 -2.64 -7.63 -0.61
C ASP A 121 -2.71 -6.44 -1.58
N GLY A 122 -2.41 -5.24 -1.10
CA GLY A 122 -2.29 -4.06 -1.94
C GLY A 122 -1.14 -4.17 -2.97
N VAL A 123 0.01 -4.74 -2.57
CA VAL A 123 1.13 -5.06 -3.46
C VAL A 123 0.71 -6.06 -4.54
N ALA A 124 -0.10 -7.06 -4.19
CA ALA A 124 -0.55 -8.11 -5.09
C ALA A 124 -1.35 -7.57 -6.29
N LEU A 125 -2.05 -6.44 -6.16
CA LEU A 125 -2.77 -5.79 -7.26
C LEU A 125 -1.88 -5.43 -8.45
N ARG A 126 -0.60 -5.17 -8.22
CA ARG A 126 0.39 -4.78 -9.24
C ARG A 126 1.74 -5.48 -9.02
N LYS A 127 1.71 -6.77 -8.67
CA LYS A 127 2.88 -7.57 -8.27
C LYS A 127 4.09 -7.36 -9.18
N ASP A 128 3.88 -7.39 -10.50
CA ASP A 128 4.96 -7.23 -11.47
C ASP A 128 5.61 -5.84 -11.42
N ALA A 129 4.81 -4.81 -11.15
CA ALA A 129 5.31 -3.44 -11.03
C ALA A 129 6.14 -3.23 -9.75
N TRP A 130 5.88 -4.00 -8.69
CA TRP A 130 6.63 -3.97 -7.44
C TRP A 130 7.96 -4.75 -7.51
N HIS A 131 8.17 -5.58 -8.53
CA HIS A 131 9.38 -6.41 -8.70
C HIS A 131 10.71 -5.64 -8.49
N PRO A 132 10.91 -4.39 -8.99
CA PRO A 132 12.16 -3.67 -8.76
C PRO A 132 12.46 -3.38 -7.28
N LEU A 133 11.46 -3.26 -6.42
CA LEU A 133 11.64 -3.08 -4.98
C LEU A 133 12.08 -4.39 -4.32
N PHE A 134 11.40 -5.49 -4.62
CA PHE A 134 11.69 -6.81 -4.03
C PHE A 134 13.05 -7.39 -4.46
N HIS A 135 13.60 -6.95 -5.59
CA HIS A 135 14.81 -7.52 -6.18
C HIS A 135 16.02 -6.56 -6.17
N SER A 136 15.97 -5.52 -5.34
CA SER A 136 17.12 -4.65 -5.09
C SER A 136 17.50 -4.67 -3.61
N ASP A 137 18.80 -4.60 -3.30
CA ASP A 137 19.30 -4.56 -1.92
C ASP A 137 18.67 -3.41 -1.12
N GLU A 138 18.54 -2.23 -1.76
CA GLU A 138 17.86 -1.08 -1.19
C GLU A 138 16.40 -1.40 -0.87
N GLY A 139 15.66 -1.93 -1.83
CA GLY A 139 14.23 -2.19 -1.68
C GLY A 139 13.94 -3.30 -0.66
N THR A 140 14.76 -4.36 -0.62
CA THR A 140 14.64 -5.42 0.38
C THR A 140 14.84 -4.87 1.80
N ALA A 141 15.82 -3.97 1.99
CA ALA A 141 16.03 -3.32 3.28
C ALA A 141 14.84 -2.42 3.68
N LEU A 142 14.22 -1.74 2.71
CA LEU A 142 13.03 -0.92 2.95
C LEU A 142 11.80 -1.75 3.32
N LEU A 143 11.65 -2.95 2.75
CA LEU A 143 10.53 -3.84 3.03
C LEU A 143 10.70 -4.64 4.33
N ALA A 144 11.93 -4.78 4.84
CA ALA A 144 12.24 -5.66 5.96
C ALA A 144 11.33 -5.44 7.20
N PRO A 145 11.01 -4.21 7.64
CA PRO A 145 10.12 -4.00 8.78
C PRO A 145 8.69 -4.50 8.54
N ILE A 146 8.19 -4.45 7.32
CA ILE A 146 6.85 -4.94 6.95
C ILE A 146 6.88 -6.46 6.84
N LEU A 147 7.88 -7.00 6.14
CA LEU A 147 8.01 -8.44 5.92
C LEU A 147 8.29 -9.23 7.20
N ALA A 148 8.78 -8.58 8.26
CA ALA A 148 8.95 -9.19 9.57
C ALA A 148 7.62 -9.72 10.17
N PHE A 149 6.48 -9.21 9.72
CA PHE A 149 5.14 -9.61 10.16
C PHE A 149 4.45 -10.58 9.20
N VAL A 150 4.96 -10.73 7.99
CA VAL A 150 4.39 -11.66 6.99
C VAL A 150 4.91 -13.04 7.30
N HIS A 151 4.09 -13.85 7.98
CA HIS A 151 4.44 -15.21 8.36
C HIS A 151 4.37 -16.17 7.17
N ASP A 152 5.38 -17.03 7.03
CA ASP A 152 5.26 -18.24 6.24
C ASP A 152 4.63 -19.31 7.15
N PRO A 153 3.48 -19.91 6.80
CA PRO A 153 2.83 -20.95 7.61
C PRO A 153 3.71 -22.19 7.88
N GLU A 154 4.81 -22.35 7.13
CA GLU A 154 5.77 -23.44 7.33
C GLU A 154 6.82 -23.16 8.42
N ASP A 155 6.92 -21.90 8.92
CA ASP A 155 7.92 -21.48 9.91
C ASP A 155 7.41 -21.51 11.36
N ASP A 156 6.26 -22.07 11.66
CA ASP A 156 5.56 -22.11 12.95
C ASP A 156 6.27 -22.88 14.09
N ALA A 157 7.56 -23.12 13.98
CA ALA A 157 8.34 -23.82 15.01
C ALA A 157 9.39 -22.92 15.68
N ALA A 158 9.01 -21.70 16.10
CA ALA A 158 9.88 -20.94 17.00
C ALA A 158 9.90 -21.65 18.37
N PRO A 159 11.08 -21.93 18.96
CA PRO A 159 11.17 -22.50 20.29
C PRO A 159 10.57 -21.54 21.33
N GLU A 160 9.88 -22.09 22.35
CA GLU A 160 9.24 -21.31 23.43
C GLU A 160 10.19 -20.29 24.09
N ASP A 161 11.49 -20.55 24.09
CA ASP A 161 12.53 -19.68 24.67
C ASP A 161 12.82 -18.43 23.79
N ALA A 162 12.27 -18.34 22.56
CA ALA A 162 12.51 -17.23 21.62
C ALA A 162 11.36 -16.20 21.57
N GLU A 163 10.26 -16.39 22.30
CA GLU A 163 9.08 -15.52 22.26
C GLU A 163 9.39 -14.07 22.68
N ASP A 164 10.19 -13.90 23.75
CA ASP A 164 10.56 -12.57 24.26
C ASP A 164 11.46 -11.83 23.25
N GLU A 165 12.41 -12.54 22.63
CA GLU A 165 13.32 -11.97 21.62
C GLU A 165 12.55 -11.62 20.33
N LEU A 166 11.66 -12.50 19.88
CA LEU A 166 10.79 -12.25 18.73
C LEU A 166 9.88 -11.04 18.96
N THR A 167 9.25 -10.97 20.15
CA THR A 167 8.41 -9.82 20.52
C THR A 167 9.18 -8.51 20.50
N ALA A 168 10.42 -8.49 21.00
CA ALA A 168 11.27 -7.31 20.96
C ALA A 168 11.62 -6.90 19.52
N VAL A 169 11.92 -7.86 18.64
CA VAL A 169 12.20 -7.62 17.21
C VAL A 169 10.97 -7.07 16.51
N LEU A 170 9.79 -7.65 16.73
CA LEU A 170 8.54 -7.21 16.12
C LEU A 170 8.14 -5.80 16.61
N THR A 171 8.36 -5.48 17.88
CA THR A 171 8.12 -4.13 18.39
C THR A 171 8.96 -3.10 17.64
N VAL A 172 10.27 -3.36 17.48
CA VAL A 172 11.15 -2.47 16.70
C VAL A 172 10.74 -2.40 15.24
N ALA A 173 10.32 -3.52 14.64
CA ALA A 173 9.85 -3.55 13.27
C ALA A 173 8.59 -2.68 13.09
N ALA A 174 7.60 -2.76 14.00
CA ALA A 174 6.41 -1.92 13.96
C ALA A 174 6.74 -0.43 14.00
N ASP A 175 7.66 -0.02 14.88
CA ASP A 175 8.13 1.38 15.00
C ASP A 175 8.81 1.89 13.72
N LEU A 176 9.37 1.01 12.91
CA LEU A 176 10.05 1.34 11.66
C LEU A 176 9.11 1.40 10.45
N ILE A 177 7.91 0.83 10.51
CA ILE A 177 6.96 0.81 9.38
C ILE A 177 6.68 2.21 8.82
N PRO A 178 6.39 3.27 9.61
CA PRO A 178 6.12 4.60 9.05
C PRO A 178 7.28 5.13 8.19
N GLN A 179 8.51 4.95 8.68
CA GLN A 179 9.71 5.38 7.96
C GLN A 179 9.93 4.55 6.69
N SER A 180 9.69 3.23 6.76
CA SER A 180 9.76 2.33 5.60
C SER A 180 8.79 2.74 4.51
N VAL A 181 7.53 2.99 4.85
CA VAL A 181 6.51 3.45 3.91
C VAL A 181 6.92 4.75 3.22
N HIS A 182 7.41 5.72 4.00
CA HIS A 182 7.91 6.99 3.43
C HIS A 182 9.09 6.78 2.47
N ALA A 183 10.03 5.91 2.83
CA ALA A 183 11.18 5.60 2.00
C ALA A 183 10.81 4.81 0.73
N ILE A 184 9.83 3.90 0.80
CA ILE A 184 9.29 3.19 -0.36
C ILE A 184 8.59 4.17 -1.33
N ASP A 185 7.80 5.11 -0.82
CA ASP A 185 7.19 6.16 -1.65
C ASP A 185 8.26 7.03 -2.33
N ALA A 186 9.31 7.42 -1.61
CA ALA A 186 10.46 8.15 -2.17
C ALA A 186 11.19 7.32 -3.24
N PHE A 187 11.40 6.03 -3.03
CA PHE A 187 11.97 5.10 -4.00
C PHE A 187 11.20 5.10 -5.32
N TRP A 188 9.87 5.05 -5.27
CA TRP A 188 9.04 5.11 -6.47
C TRP A 188 9.02 6.51 -7.09
N LYS A 189 8.93 7.57 -6.30
CA LYS A 189 8.99 8.96 -6.79
C LYS A 189 10.29 9.22 -7.55
N ALA A 190 11.44 8.77 -7.05
CA ALA A 190 12.72 8.90 -7.72
C ALA A 190 12.74 8.17 -9.09
N ARG A 191 12.12 7.00 -9.18
CA ARG A 191 12.05 6.22 -10.42
C ARG A 191 11.07 6.80 -11.44
N ARG A 192 9.96 7.36 -11.00
CA ARG A 192 9.01 8.08 -11.86
C ARG A 192 9.62 9.34 -12.46
N HIS A 193 10.48 10.05 -11.71
CA HIS A 193 11.15 11.27 -12.16
C HIS A 193 12.47 11.01 -12.90
N SER A 194 13.00 9.79 -12.88
CA SER A 194 14.16 9.44 -13.69
C SER A 194 13.74 9.54 -15.15
N PRO A 195 14.32 10.48 -15.95
CA PRO A 195 13.96 10.55 -17.35
C PRO A 195 14.31 9.17 -17.94
N ARG A 196 13.30 8.47 -18.49
CA ARG A 196 13.56 7.34 -19.37
C ARG A 196 14.59 7.86 -20.36
N ARG A 197 15.84 7.40 -20.25
CA ARG A 197 16.83 7.62 -21.29
C ARG A 197 16.23 6.99 -22.54
N ALA A 198 15.48 7.81 -23.28
CA ALA A 198 15.14 7.46 -24.65
C ALA A 198 16.47 7.21 -25.31
N THR A 199 16.80 5.95 -25.56
CA THR A 199 17.95 5.58 -26.38
C THR A 199 17.72 6.34 -27.67
N LYS A 200 18.53 7.42 -27.88
CA LYS A 200 18.43 8.21 -29.11
C LYS A 200 18.68 7.22 -30.25
N THR A 201 17.61 6.83 -30.90
CA THR A 201 17.69 5.95 -32.06
C THR A 201 18.62 6.64 -33.06
N GLY A 202 19.75 6.04 -33.32
CA GLY A 202 20.74 6.56 -34.29
C GLY A 202 20.10 6.65 -35.66
N ARG A 203 20.51 7.60 -36.50
CA ARG A 203 19.95 7.76 -37.85
C ARG A 203 19.99 6.46 -38.68
N ASN A 204 20.93 5.56 -38.38
CA ASN A 204 21.13 4.31 -39.09
C ASN A 204 20.52 3.09 -38.42
N ASP A 205 20.03 3.21 -37.17
CA ASP A 205 19.43 2.11 -36.44
C ASP A 205 18.08 1.68 -37.03
N PRO A 206 17.62 0.44 -36.77
CA PRO A 206 16.28 0.01 -37.13
C PRO A 206 15.23 0.96 -36.52
N CYS A 207 14.22 1.32 -37.30
CA CYS A 207 13.16 2.21 -36.82
C CYS A 207 12.35 1.53 -35.71
N PRO A 208 12.12 2.16 -34.55
CA PRO A 208 11.33 1.59 -33.46
C PRO A 208 9.86 1.35 -33.79
N CYS A 209 9.37 1.88 -34.91
CA CYS A 209 8.00 1.62 -35.41
C CYS A 209 7.81 0.21 -36.00
N GLY A 210 8.84 -0.66 -36.01
CA GLY A 210 8.75 -2.02 -36.54
C GLY A 210 8.72 -2.16 -38.06
N SER A 211 8.92 -1.07 -38.81
CA SER A 211 8.89 -1.08 -40.30
C SER A 211 10.08 -1.77 -40.96
N GLY A 212 11.09 -2.21 -40.21
CA GLY A 212 12.34 -2.79 -40.72
C GLY A 212 13.25 -1.80 -41.45
N ARG A 213 12.86 -0.54 -41.60
CA ARG A 213 13.65 0.51 -42.26
C ARG A 213 14.57 1.21 -41.26
N LYS A 214 15.68 1.80 -41.76
CA LYS A 214 16.53 2.66 -40.94
C LYS A 214 15.76 3.90 -40.49
N TYR A 215 15.99 4.35 -39.23
CA TYR A 215 15.25 5.49 -38.62
C TYR A 215 15.20 6.73 -39.52
N LYS A 216 16.35 7.11 -40.15
CA LYS A 216 16.45 8.25 -41.08
C LYS A 216 15.62 8.10 -42.36
N ARG A 217 15.14 6.90 -42.68
CA ARG A 217 14.30 6.62 -43.89
C ARG A 217 12.86 6.23 -43.51
N CYS A 218 12.49 6.47 -42.25
CA CYS A 218 11.17 6.18 -41.71
C CYS A 218 10.70 7.33 -40.80
N CYS A 219 10.57 7.15 -39.51
CA CYS A 219 10.06 8.16 -38.57
C CYS A 219 11.03 9.33 -38.34
N GLY A 220 12.30 9.19 -38.72
CA GLY A 220 13.33 10.25 -38.66
C GLY A 220 13.64 10.90 -40.03
N ALA A 221 12.78 10.70 -41.03
CA ALA A 221 12.85 11.38 -42.32
C ALA A 221 12.14 12.74 -42.19
N ASN A 222 12.88 13.77 -41.83
CA ASN A 222 12.56 15.19 -42.05
C ASN A 222 13.47 15.71 -43.10
#